data_519feec86b399cb6b5b5cd3b3e34d85c
#
_entry.id   519feec86b399cb6b5b5cd3b3e34d85c
#
_cell.length_a   1.000
_cell.length_b   1.000
_cell.length_c   1.000
_cell.angle_alpha   90.00
_cell.angle_beta   90.00
_cell.angle_gamma   90.00
#
_symmetry.space_group_name_H-M   'P 1'
#
loop_
_entity.id
_entity.type
_entity.pdbx_description
1 polymer ?
#
loop_
_entity_poly.entity_id
_entity_poly.type
_entity_poly.pdbx_seq_one_letter_code
_entity_poly.pdbx_strand_id
1 'polypeptide(L)'
;MKDLRKRPVFLSADWHNLLFANYVIDPKVLTPFVPEGTNLNYHNGSCYISVVAFQFLNTKVFGFPAFTNRKFAEINLRFYVKRRLPDGSERSGVVFVKEIVPSRLIAWTARTLYGENYIAMDMDHQITAISNQEKKVIYRCGVQELSNRISAVVSQERATNGNGTLEAYITEHYWGYSGTDQNSTVEYEVKHPKWPVNRINDCSIDFDFESLYGTPFRLLSEIKPTSVLYCKGSDITVHLGTKVS
;
A
#
# COMPACT_ATOMS: atom_id res chain seq x y z
N MET A 1 3.48 -32.81 7.83
CA MET A 1 2.38 -31.81 7.78
C MET A 1 2.59 -30.86 8.95
N LYS A 2 3.30 -29.72 8.75
CA LYS A 2 3.42 -28.70 9.79
C LYS A 2 2.12 -27.90 9.77
N ASP A 3 1.39 -28.04 10.88
CA ASP A 3 0.20 -27.35 11.27
C ASP A 3 0.28 -25.85 10.89
N LEU A 4 -0.65 -25.37 10.05
CA LEU A 4 -0.88 -23.95 9.79
C LEU A 4 -1.50 -23.34 11.07
N ARG A 5 -0.71 -23.23 12.13
CA ARG A 5 -1.12 -22.47 13.31
C ARG A 5 -1.48 -21.08 12.82
N LYS A 6 -2.72 -20.68 13.05
CA LYS A 6 -3.19 -19.32 12.75
C LYS A 6 -2.20 -18.35 13.37
N ARG A 7 -1.47 -17.61 12.52
CA ARG A 7 -0.54 -16.58 12.99
C ARG A 7 -1.32 -15.60 13.87
N PRO A 8 -0.81 -15.19 15.03
CA PRO A 8 -1.50 -14.22 15.88
C PRO A 8 -1.74 -12.90 15.12
N VAL A 9 -2.87 -12.27 15.41
CA VAL A 9 -3.14 -10.91 14.93
C VAL A 9 -2.24 -9.95 15.69
N PHE A 10 -1.41 -9.24 14.96
CA PHE A 10 -0.55 -8.19 15.48
C PHE A 10 -1.27 -6.84 15.51
N LEU A 11 -1.88 -6.46 14.39
CA LEU A 11 -2.55 -5.18 14.22
C LEU A 11 -3.95 -5.41 13.66
N SER A 12 -4.92 -4.70 14.19
CA SER A 12 -6.24 -4.52 13.57
C SER A 12 -6.55 -3.04 13.44
N ALA A 13 -7.17 -2.66 12.34
CA ALA A 13 -7.57 -1.29 12.06
C ALA A 13 -8.68 -1.29 11.01
N ASP A 14 -9.26 -0.12 10.78
CA ASP A 14 -10.07 0.12 9.60
C ASP A 14 -9.23 0.94 8.61
N TRP A 15 -9.05 0.44 7.40
CA TRP A 15 -8.49 1.20 6.30
C TRP A 15 -9.61 1.89 5.53
N HIS A 16 -9.51 3.20 5.38
CA HIS A 16 -10.53 4.01 4.74
C HIS A 16 -9.99 4.94 3.67
N ASN A 17 -10.84 5.22 2.67
CA ASN A 17 -10.57 6.20 1.61
C ASN A 17 -9.26 5.91 0.87
N LEU A 18 -9.07 4.66 0.45
CA LEU A 18 -7.87 4.24 -0.26
C LEU A 18 -7.85 4.80 -1.68
N LEU A 19 -6.83 5.56 -2.00
CA LEU A 19 -6.58 6.14 -3.32
C LEU A 19 -5.27 5.57 -3.86
N PHE A 20 -5.34 4.94 -5.05
CA PHE A 20 -4.21 4.29 -5.70
C PHE A 20 -3.89 5.02 -7.00
N ALA A 21 -2.64 5.40 -7.22
CA ALA A 21 -2.13 5.83 -8.52
C ALA A 21 -1.15 4.77 -9.02
N ASN A 22 -1.48 4.11 -10.13
CA ASN A 22 -0.79 2.94 -10.63
C ASN A 22 0.00 3.28 -11.89
N TYR A 23 1.26 2.90 -11.92
CA TYR A 23 2.17 3.17 -13.02
C TYR A 23 2.75 1.87 -13.56
N VAL A 24 2.93 1.78 -14.87
CA VAL A 24 3.78 0.77 -15.48
C VAL A 24 5.23 1.22 -15.32
N ILE A 25 6.09 0.29 -14.92
CA ILE A 25 7.51 0.57 -14.65
C ILE A 25 8.40 -0.51 -15.27
N ASP A 26 9.63 -0.14 -15.67
CA ASP A 26 10.64 -1.11 -16.11
C ASP A 26 10.98 -2.04 -14.92
N PRO A 27 10.82 -3.37 -15.08
CA PRO A 27 11.16 -4.35 -14.04
C PRO A 27 12.58 -4.19 -13.48
N LYS A 28 13.53 -3.70 -14.28
CA LYS A 28 14.92 -3.48 -13.85
C LYS A 28 15.03 -2.47 -12.71
N VAL A 29 14.12 -1.49 -12.65
CA VAL A 29 14.07 -0.50 -11.56
C VAL A 29 13.70 -1.17 -10.24
N LEU A 30 12.83 -2.19 -10.27
CA LEU A 30 12.33 -2.89 -9.09
C LEU A 30 13.23 -4.05 -8.64
N THR A 31 14.03 -4.62 -9.54
CA THR A 31 14.88 -5.79 -9.24
C THR A 31 15.71 -5.65 -7.96
N PRO A 32 16.34 -4.49 -7.65
CA PRO A 32 17.11 -4.32 -6.41
C PRO A 32 16.28 -4.36 -5.12
N PHE A 33 14.96 -4.21 -5.22
CA PHE A 33 14.04 -4.16 -4.09
C PHE A 33 13.28 -5.47 -3.88
N VAL A 34 13.45 -6.46 -4.77
CA VAL A 34 12.73 -7.75 -4.69
C VAL A 34 13.32 -8.59 -3.56
N PRO A 35 12.54 -8.95 -2.51
CA PRO A 35 13.03 -9.79 -1.43
C PRO A 35 13.38 -11.20 -1.92
N GLU A 36 14.39 -11.81 -1.29
CA GLU A 36 14.82 -13.18 -1.60
C GLU A 36 13.65 -14.18 -1.53
N GLY A 37 13.60 -15.13 -2.45
CA GLY A 37 12.54 -16.15 -2.54
C GLY A 37 11.22 -15.62 -3.11
N THR A 38 11.18 -14.35 -3.58
CA THR A 38 10.04 -13.78 -4.33
C THR A 38 10.44 -13.44 -5.75
N ASN A 39 9.46 -13.23 -6.61
CA ASN A 39 9.64 -12.79 -7.99
C ASN A 39 8.66 -11.66 -8.28
N LEU A 40 9.01 -10.76 -9.21
CA LEU A 40 8.07 -9.75 -9.69
C LEU A 40 6.78 -10.39 -10.21
N ASN A 41 5.65 -9.82 -9.83
CA ASN A 41 4.34 -10.22 -10.33
C ASN A 41 3.93 -9.29 -11.48
N TYR A 42 3.43 -9.87 -12.57
CA TYR A 42 3.06 -9.14 -13.78
C TYR A 42 1.55 -9.25 -14.01
N HIS A 43 0.95 -8.19 -14.51
CA HIS A 43 -0.40 -8.19 -15.03
C HIS A 43 -0.38 -7.90 -16.53
N ASN A 44 -0.87 -8.84 -17.34
CA ASN A 44 -0.85 -8.75 -18.82
C ASN A 44 0.53 -8.36 -19.39
N GLY A 45 1.61 -8.95 -18.85
CA GLY A 45 2.98 -8.71 -19.28
C GLY A 45 3.61 -7.41 -18.77
N SER A 46 2.88 -6.56 -18.04
CA SER A 46 3.36 -5.30 -17.48
C SER A 46 3.68 -5.43 -15.99
N CYS A 47 4.74 -4.75 -15.55
CA CYS A 47 5.10 -4.60 -14.15
C CYS A 47 4.53 -3.29 -13.61
N TYR A 48 3.93 -3.31 -12.42
CA TYR A 48 3.28 -2.15 -11.84
C TYR A 48 3.91 -1.73 -10.53
N ILE A 49 3.88 -0.40 -10.29
CA ILE A 49 4.17 0.24 -9.02
C ILE A 49 3.03 1.20 -8.68
N SER A 50 2.67 1.32 -7.41
CA SER A 50 1.54 2.13 -6.99
C SER A 50 1.89 3.05 -5.83
N VAL A 51 1.52 4.33 -5.94
CA VAL A 51 1.34 5.19 -4.77
C VAL A 51 -0.01 4.90 -4.19
N VAL A 52 -0.05 4.59 -2.91
CA VAL A 52 -1.31 4.33 -2.19
C VAL A 52 -1.40 5.25 -0.99
N ALA A 53 -2.49 6.00 -0.91
CA ALA A 53 -2.78 6.91 0.21
C ALA A 53 -4.10 6.50 0.86
N PHE A 54 -4.13 6.41 2.18
CA PHE A 54 -5.32 5.99 2.92
C PHE A 54 -5.27 6.40 4.39
N GLN A 55 -6.34 6.15 5.10
CA GLN A 55 -6.47 6.43 6.52
C GLN A 55 -6.51 5.13 7.33
N PHE A 56 -5.73 5.09 8.41
CA PHE A 56 -5.93 4.17 9.52
C PHE A 56 -6.92 4.77 10.51
N LEU A 57 -7.93 4.02 10.87
CA LEU A 57 -8.88 4.34 11.94
C LEU A 57 -8.94 3.18 12.94
N ASN A 58 -9.30 3.46 14.18
CA ASN A 58 -9.53 2.46 15.23
C ASN A 58 -8.37 1.47 15.44
N THR A 59 -7.13 1.92 15.23
CA THR A 59 -5.93 1.09 15.29
C THR A 59 -5.74 0.45 16.66
N LYS A 60 -5.52 -0.87 16.68
CA LYS A 60 -5.18 -1.67 17.85
C LYS A 60 -3.93 -2.50 17.55
N VAL A 61 -3.04 -2.61 18.52
CA VAL A 61 -1.85 -3.46 18.48
C VAL A 61 -1.98 -4.54 19.55
N PHE A 62 -1.90 -5.81 19.17
CA PHE A 62 -2.19 -6.96 20.04
C PHE A 62 -3.53 -6.85 20.77
N GLY A 63 -4.57 -6.30 20.11
CA GLY A 63 -5.91 -6.09 20.70
C GLY A 63 -6.05 -4.84 21.55
N PHE A 64 -4.97 -4.17 21.95
CA PHE A 64 -5.00 -2.95 22.74
C PHE A 64 -5.06 -1.72 21.86
N PRO A 65 -5.93 -0.73 22.16
CA PRO A 65 -5.96 0.52 21.40
C PRO A 65 -4.60 1.21 21.37
N ALA A 66 -4.17 1.66 20.21
CA ALA A 66 -2.97 2.48 20.06
C ALA A 66 -3.22 3.84 20.73
N PHE A 67 -2.64 4.06 21.93
CA PHE A 67 -2.99 5.19 22.81
C PHE A 67 -2.84 6.58 22.16
N THR A 68 -1.84 6.78 21.31
CA THR A 68 -1.52 8.09 20.71
C THR A 68 -1.88 8.22 19.24
N ASN A 69 -2.08 7.11 18.53
CA ASN A 69 -2.18 7.09 17.07
C ASN A 69 -3.30 6.19 16.57
N ARG A 70 -4.53 6.44 17.06
CA ARG A 70 -5.72 5.66 16.63
C ARG A 70 -6.17 6.00 15.22
N LYS A 71 -5.85 7.21 14.75
CA LYS A 71 -6.25 7.74 13.44
C LYS A 71 -5.06 8.46 12.83
N PHE A 72 -4.64 8.06 11.66
CA PHE A 72 -3.58 8.71 10.90
C PHE A 72 -3.72 8.39 9.43
N ALA A 73 -3.10 9.20 8.58
CA ALA A 73 -2.95 8.91 7.16
C ALA A 73 -1.62 8.17 6.93
N GLU A 74 -1.59 7.35 5.90
CA GLU A 74 -0.40 6.73 5.35
C GLU A 74 -0.35 6.98 3.85
N ILE A 75 0.86 7.22 3.34
CA ILE A 75 1.16 7.22 1.91
C ILE A 75 2.32 6.27 1.70
N ASN A 76 2.16 5.27 0.83
CA ASN A 76 3.23 4.35 0.51
C ASN A 76 3.46 4.22 -0.99
N LEU A 77 4.69 3.85 -1.37
CA LEU A 77 5.03 3.39 -2.70
C LEU A 77 5.28 1.90 -2.62
N ARG A 78 4.48 1.11 -3.34
CA ARG A 78 4.55 -0.35 -3.31
C ARG A 78 4.53 -0.95 -4.70
N PHE A 79 5.13 -2.13 -4.84
CA PHE A 79 5.05 -2.94 -6.05
C PHE A 79 4.62 -4.37 -5.73
N TYR A 80 4.47 -5.20 -6.74
CA TYR A 80 3.78 -6.48 -6.66
C TYR A 80 4.74 -7.62 -6.92
N VAL A 81 4.71 -8.62 -6.02
CA VAL A 81 5.53 -9.82 -6.09
C VAL A 81 4.69 -11.07 -5.89
N LYS A 82 5.26 -12.21 -6.24
CA LYS A 82 4.71 -13.52 -5.94
C LYS A 82 5.80 -14.42 -5.37
N ARG A 83 5.41 -15.28 -4.44
CA ARG A 83 6.25 -16.31 -3.85
C ARG A 83 5.71 -17.67 -4.20
N ARG A 84 6.56 -18.56 -4.72
CA ARG A 84 6.21 -19.96 -4.95
C ARG A 84 6.37 -20.74 -3.65
N LEU A 85 5.35 -21.50 -3.29
CA LEU A 85 5.33 -22.33 -2.10
C LEU A 85 5.88 -23.75 -2.41
N PRO A 86 6.29 -24.53 -1.37
CA PRO A 86 6.77 -25.90 -1.56
C PRO A 86 5.76 -26.85 -2.20
N ASP A 87 4.46 -26.57 -2.08
CA ASP A 87 3.37 -27.35 -2.71
C ASP A 87 3.10 -26.94 -4.17
N GLY A 88 3.91 -26.02 -4.71
CA GLY A 88 3.80 -25.51 -6.07
C GLY A 88 2.80 -24.39 -6.27
N SER A 89 1.98 -24.03 -5.27
CA SER A 89 1.09 -22.89 -5.32
C SER A 89 1.84 -21.55 -5.25
N GLU A 90 1.20 -20.45 -5.65
CA GLU A 90 1.77 -19.11 -5.60
C GLU A 90 0.97 -18.21 -4.64
N ARG A 91 1.68 -17.37 -3.90
CA ARG A 91 1.12 -16.29 -3.08
C ARG A 91 1.50 -14.96 -3.67
N SER A 92 0.50 -14.20 -4.10
CA SER A 92 0.68 -12.82 -4.54
C SER A 92 0.69 -11.88 -3.35
N GLY A 93 1.60 -10.92 -3.36
CA GLY A 93 1.74 -9.94 -2.28
C GLY A 93 2.40 -8.66 -2.76
N VAL A 94 2.63 -7.77 -1.81
CA VAL A 94 3.23 -6.45 -2.03
C VAL A 94 4.58 -6.33 -1.32
N VAL A 95 5.43 -5.47 -1.87
CA VAL A 95 6.66 -4.99 -1.25
C VAL A 95 6.58 -3.47 -1.20
N PHE A 96 6.87 -2.90 -0.04
CA PHE A 96 6.90 -1.45 0.13
C PHE A 96 8.31 -0.92 -0.13
N VAL A 97 8.43 0.03 -1.06
CA VAL A 97 9.68 0.79 -1.26
C VAL A 97 9.90 1.70 -0.07
N LYS A 98 8.83 2.39 0.36
CA LYS A 98 8.82 3.26 1.53
C LYS A 98 7.39 3.58 1.93
N GLU A 99 7.17 3.72 3.23
CA GLU A 99 5.89 4.06 3.85
C GLU A 99 6.04 5.35 4.66
N ILE A 100 5.18 6.34 4.40
CA ILE A 100 5.19 7.67 4.98
C ILE A 100 4.03 7.77 5.97
N VAL A 101 4.33 8.12 7.21
CA VAL A 101 3.35 8.27 8.31
C VAL A 101 3.63 9.55 9.10
N PRO A 102 2.63 10.12 9.82
CA PRO A 102 2.83 11.39 10.52
C PRO A 102 3.62 11.28 11.83
N SER A 103 3.90 10.06 12.31
CA SER A 103 4.48 9.86 13.64
C SER A 103 5.76 9.04 13.60
N ARG A 104 6.82 9.60 14.25
CA ARG A 104 8.09 8.88 14.43
C ARG A 104 7.93 7.60 15.26
N LEU A 105 6.97 7.58 16.19
CA LEU A 105 6.69 6.40 17.01
C LEU A 105 6.10 5.27 16.17
N ILE A 106 5.14 5.59 15.26
CA ILE A 106 4.60 4.61 14.31
C ILE A 106 5.72 4.07 13.43
N ALA A 107 6.51 4.95 12.83
CA ALA A 107 7.62 4.58 11.96
C ALA A 107 8.63 3.66 12.66
N TRP A 108 9.01 3.99 13.91
CA TRP A 108 9.93 3.17 14.69
C TRP A 108 9.35 1.78 15.00
N THR A 109 8.09 1.71 15.44
CA THR A 109 7.42 0.44 15.77
C THR A 109 7.34 -0.48 14.56
N ALA A 110 6.94 0.05 13.41
CA ALA A 110 6.80 -0.73 12.18
C ALA A 110 8.14 -1.23 11.63
N ARG A 111 9.19 -0.39 11.66
CA ARG A 111 10.57 -0.80 11.32
C ARG A 111 11.06 -1.96 12.19
N THR A 112 10.83 -1.88 13.50
CA THR A 112 11.32 -2.86 14.46
C THR A 112 10.63 -4.20 14.31
N LEU A 113 9.34 -4.22 13.97
CA LEU A 113 8.52 -5.43 13.95
C LEU A 113 8.49 -6.12 12.59
N TYR A 114 8.56 -5.37 11.50
CA TYR A 114 8.43 -5.91 10.15
C TYR A 114 9.64 -5.67 9.25
N GLY A 115 10.61 -4.85 9.68
CA GLY A 115 11.74 -4.45 8.82
C GLY A 115 11.31 -3.59 7.64
N GLU A 116 10.12 -2.98 7.70
CA GLU A 116 9.60 -2.12 6.63
C GLU A 116 10.24 -0.72 6.67
N ASN A 117 10.34 -0.08 5.51
CA ASN A 117 11.00 1.21 5.35
C ASN A 117 10.05 2.38 5.64
N TYR A 118 9.65 2.53 6.91
CA TYR A 118 8.81 3.64 7.36
C TYR A 118 9.61 4.92 7.61
N ILE A 119 9.07 6.05 7.19
CA ILE A 119 9.58 7.38 7.55
C ILE A 119 8.45 8.25 8.11
N ALA A 120 8.80 9.22 8.95
CA ALA A 120 7.84 10.20 9.47
C ALA A 120 7.99 11.52 8.72
N MET A 121 6.87 12.06 8.24
CA MET A 121 6.75 13.38 7.61
C MET A 121 5.47 14.07 8.07
N ASP A 122 5.40 15.38 7.91
CA ASP A 122 4.13 16.09 8.08
C ASP A 122 3.13 15.63 7.01
N MET A 123 1.92 15.37 7.45
CA MET A 123 0.86 14.84 6.61
C MET A 123 -0.47 15.54 6.88
N ASP A 124 -1.25 15.73 5.83
CA ASP A 124 -2.62 16.21 5.88
C ASP A 124 -3.51 15.43 4.94
N HIS A 125 -4.79 15.35 5.25
CA HIS A 125 -5.80 14.78 4.37
C HIS A 125 -7.10 15.54 4.49
N GLN A 126 -7.82 15.62 3.38
CA GLN A 126 -9.11 16.28 3.31
C GLN A 126 -10.09 15.42 2.50
N ILE A 127 -11.27 15.20 3.07
CA ILE A 127 -12.35 14.50 2.39
C ILE A 127 -13.59 15.38 2.47
N THR A 128 -14.01 15.89 1.32
CA THR A 128 -15.09 16.88 1.23
C THR A 128 -16.14 16.38 0.26
N ALA A 129 -17.41 16.33 0.66
CA ALA A 129 -18.52 16.11 -0.24
C ALA A 129 -18.64 17.30 -1.21
N ILE A 130 -18.68 17.02 -2.51
CA ILE A 130 -18.99 18.02 -3.56
C ILE A 130 -20.48 18.03 -3.82
N SER A 131 -21.08 16.84 -3.87
CA SER A 131 -22.51 16.63 -4.07
C SER A 131 -22.95 15.34 -3.38
N ASN A 132 -24.22 14.97 -3.51
CA ASN A 132 -24.72 13.67 -3.04
C ASN A 132 -24.12 12.49 -3.81
N GLN A 133 -23.49 12.72 -4.97
CA GLN A 133 -22.93 11.69 -5.84
C GLN A 133 -21.41 11.72 -5.90
N GLU A 134 -20.75 12.75 -5.39
CA GLU A 134 -19.32 12.97 -5.53
C GLU A 134 -18.67 13.50 -4.27
N LYS A 135 -17.44 13.09 -4.05
CA LYS A 135 -16.56 13.64 -3.02
C LYS A 135 -15.15 13.87 -3.55
N LYS A 136 -14.48 14.86 -3.00
CA LYS A 136 -13.04 15.09 -3.21
C LYS A 136 -12.26 14.47 -2.09
N VAL A 137 -11.24 13.70 -2.45
CA VAL A 137 -10.28 13.06 -1.53
C VAL A 137 -8.92 13.62 -1.84
N ILE A 138 -8.22 14.11 -0.82
CA ILE A 138 -6.88 14.70 -0.94
C ILE A 138 -6.00 14.14 0.17
N TYR A 139 -4.77 13.75 -0.18
CA TYR A 139 -3.69 13.45 0.75
C TYR A 139 -2.47 14.26 0.39
N ARG A 140 -1.76 14.76 1.40
CA ARG A 140 -0.54 15.56 1.26
C ARG A 140 0.54 15.07 2.23
N CYS A 141 1.80 15.19 1.84
CA CYS A 141 2.93 14.99 2.74
C CYS A 141 4.12 15.86 2.35
N GLY A 142 5.01 16.12 3.31
CA GLY A 142 6.24 16.88 3.12
C GLY A 142 7.03 17.04 4.40
N VAL A 143 8.25 17.64 4.31
CA VAL A 143 9.13 17.85 5.49
C VAL A 143 8.92 19.23 6.09
N GLN A 144 8.81 20.28 5.30
CA GLN A 144 8.59 21.67 5.72
C GLN A 144 7.30 22.22 5.13
N GLU A 145 6.97 21.76 3.93
CA GLU A 145 5.74 22.11 3.24
C GLU A 145 5.09 20.80 2.77
N LEU A 146 3.75 20.80 2.70
CA LEU A 146 2.98 19.67 2.18
C LEU A 146 2.97 19.69 0.63
N SER A 147 4.17 19.62 0.05
CA SER A 147 4.41 19.79 -1.38
C SER A 147 3.96 18.61 -2.23
N ASN A 148 3.95 17.40 -1.66
CA ASN A 148 3.53 16.21 -2.36
C ASN A 148 2.03 15.95 -2.16
N ARG A 149 1.30 15.75 -3.25
CA ARG A 149 -0.16 15.63 -3.20
C ARG A 149 -0.69 14.58 -4.16
N ILE A 150 -1.64 13.79 -3.67
CA ILE A 150 -2.55 12.98 -4.50
C ILE A 150 -3.98 13.37 -4.19
N SER A 151 -4.77 13.60 -5.23
CA SER A 151 -6.18 13.97 -5.09
C SER A 151 -7.04 13.35 -6.18
N ALA A 152 -8.31 13.08 -5.85
CA ALA A 152 -9.30 12.60 -6.81
C ALA A 152 -10.70 13.12 -6.49
N VAL A 153 -11.51 13.29 -7.54
CA VAL A 153 -12.97 13.42 -7.46
C VAL A 153 -13.55 12.03 -7.69
N VAL A 154 -14.15 11.49 -6.65
CA VAL A 154 -14.65 10.12 -6.58
C VAL A 154 -16.17 10.13 -6.71
N SER A 155 -16.71 9.38 -7.69
CA SER A 155 -18.13 9.12 -7.83
C SER A 155 -18.61 8.02 -6.87
N GLN A 156 -19.90 8.05 -6.49
CA GLN A 156 -20.53 6.91 -5.81
C GLN A 156 -20.73 5.71 -6.75
N GLU A 157 -20.69 5.91 -8.06
CA GLU A 157 -20.78 4.83 -9.04
C GLU A 157 -19.60 3.87 -8.89
N ARG A 158 -19.90 2.58 -8.98
CA ARG A 158 -18.88 1.54 -8.97
C ARG A 158 -18.28 1.37 -10.37
N ALA A 159 -16.97 1.25 -10.42
CA ALA A 159 -16.30 0.76 -11.62
C ALA A 159 -16.50 -0.77 -11.75
N THR A 160 -16.39 -1.29 -12.97
CA THR A 160 -16.40 -2.72 -13.20
C THR A 160 -15.14 -3.31 -12.59
N ASN A 161 -15.30 -4.20 -11.61
CA ASN A 161 -14.20 -4.88 -10.93
C ASN A 161 -14.45 -6.39 -10.97
N GLY A 162 -14.05 -7.01 -12.06
CA GLY A 162 -14.16 -8.46 -12.28
C GLY A 162 -12.82 -9.19 -12.08
N ASN A 163 -12.87 -10.51 -11.93
CA ASN A 163 -11.64 -11.32 -11.89
C ASN A 163 -10.82 -11.11 -13.17
N GLY A 164 -9.51 -10.92 -13.03
CA GLY A 164 -8.58 -10.71 -14.14
C GLY A 164 -8.46 -9.26 -14.62
N THR A 165 -9.19 -8.30 -14.02
CA THR A 165 -9.02 -6.88 -14.32
C THR A 165 -7.79 -6.30 -13.58
N LEU A 166 -7.31 -5.14 -14.03
CA LEU A 166 -6.23 -4.42 -13.36
C LEU A 166 -6.64 -4.00 -11.94
N GLU A 167 -7.90 -3.61 -11.75
CA GLU A 167 -8.46 -3.23 -10.44
C GLU A 167 -8.35 -4.38 -9.44
N ALA A 168 -8.74 -5.59 -9.82
CA ALA A 168 -8.60 -6.78 -8.99
C ALA A 168 -7.13 -7.09 -8.71
N TYR A 169 -6.27 -7.03 -9.75
CA TYR A 169 -4.84 -7.23 -9.57
C TYR A 169 -4.22 -6.23 -8.58
N ILE A 170 -4.59 -4.96 -8.61
CA ILE A 170 -4.06 -3.93 -7.71
C ILE A 170 -4.58 -4.08 -6.28
N THR A 171 -5.85 -4.47 -6.10
CA THR A 171 -6.53 -4.41 -4.79
C THR A 171 -6.57 -5.73 -4.04
N GLU A 172 -6.36 -6.89 -4.71
CA GLU A 172 -6.52 -8.22 -4.11
C GLU A 172 -5.17 -8.86 -3.75
N HIS A 173 -4.35 -8.16 -2.93
CA HIS A 173 -3.12 -8.70 -2.38
C HIS A 173 -3.24 -8.86 -0.87
N TYR A 174 -3.04 -10.08 -0.39
CA TYR A 174 -3.27 -10.47 1.01
C TYR A 174 -1.97 -10.80 1.75
N TRP A 175 -0.82 -10.56 1.13
CA TRP A 175 0.50 -10.81 1.72
C TRP A 175 1.41 -9.60 1.56
N GLY A 176 2.23 -9.35 2.58
CA GLY A 176 3.34 -8.41 2.51
C GLY A 176 4.67 -9.17 2.63
N TYR A 177 5.66 -8.67 1.93
CA TYR A 177 7.03 -9.19 1.95
C TYR A 177 8.00 -8.06 2.21
N SER A 178 8.85 -8.21 3.23
CA SER A 178 9.94 -7.27 3.50
C SER A 178 11.28 -8.00 3.55
N GLY A 179 12.32 -7.39 2.98
CA GLY A 179 13.71 -7.84 3.13
C GLY A 179 14.31 -7.17 4.35
N THR A 180 14.73 -7.94 5.37
CA THR A 180 15.37 -7.40 6.57
C THR A 180 16.87 -7.29 6.44
N ASP A 181 17.48 -8.16 5.64
CA ASP A 181 18.91 -8.25 5.32
C ASP A 181 19.06 -8.94 3.97
N GLN A 182 20.27 -8.97 3.41
CA GLN A 182 20.55 -9.58 2.10
C GLN A 182 20.14 -11.06 1.98
N ASN A 183 19.77 -11.75 3.09
CA ASN A 183 19.49 -13.18 3.11
C ASN A 183 18.23 -13.54 3.93
N SER A 184 17.34 -12.62 4.23
CA SER A 184 16.11 -12.96 4.95
C SER A 184 14.91 -12.15 4.49
N THR A 185 13.83 -12.85 4.20
CA THR A 185 12.53 -12.28 3.85
C THR A 185 11.52 -12.58 4.94
N VAL A 186 10.81 -11.57 5.39
CA VAL A 186 9.64 -11.71 6.26
C VAL A 186 8.38 -11.70 5.42
N GLU A 187 7.54 -12.71 5.63
CA GLU A 187 6.22 -12.82 5.03
C GLU A 187 5.16 -12.60 6.12
N TYR A 188 4.20 -11.72 5.88
CA TYR A 188 3.06 -11.51 6.78
C TYR A 188 1.74 -11.45 6.02
N GLU A 189 0.65 -11.89 6.65
CA GLU A 189 -0.69 -11.92 6.07
C GLU A 189 -1.48 -10.67 6.47
N VAL A 190 -2.12 -10.04 5.48
CA VAL A 190 -3.08 -8.94 5.68
C VAL A 190 -4.44 -9.43 5.22
N LYS A 191 -5.42 -9.47 6.13
CA LYS A 191 -6.78 -9.91 5.80
C LYS A 191 -7.70 -8.71 5.66
N HIS A 192 -8.39 -8.67 4.55
CA HIS A 192 -9.48 -7.73 4.27
C HIS A 192 -10.45 -8.36 3.27
N PRO A 193 -11.71 -7.92 3.19
CA PRO A 193 -12.61 -8.34 2.12
C PRO A 193 -12.19 -7.74 0.77
N LYS A 194 -12.72 -8.29 -0.33
CA LYS A 194 -12.61 -7.63 -1.64
C LYS A 194 -13.27 -6.26 -1.58
N TRP A 195 -12.55 -5.24 -2.04
CA TRP A 195 -13.06 -3.87 -2.06
C TRP A 195 -13.71 -3.54 -3.39
N PRO A 196 -14.96 -3.06 -3.38
CA PRO A 196 -15.52 -2.44 -4.56
C PRO A 196 -14.71 -1.20 -4.94
N VAL A 197 -14.41 -1.05 -6.21
CA VAL A 197 -13.72 0.12 -6.77
C VAL A 197 -14.77 1.13 -7.22
N ASN A 198 -14.61 2.39 -6.86
CA ASN A 198 -15.44 3.49 -7.31
C ASN A 198 -14.82 4.18 -8.52
N ARG A 199 -15.67 4.73 -9.38
CA ARG A 199 -15.28 5.52 -10.54
C ARG A 199 -14.61 6.82 -10.11
N ILE A 200 -13.53 7.19 -10.78
CA ILE A 200 -12.82 8.46 -10.64
C ILE A 200 -13.20 9.36 -11.82
N ASN A 201 -13.67 10.55 -11.53
CA ASN A 201 -14.05 11.54 -12.54
C ASN A 201 -12.93 12.52 -12.84
N ASP A 202 -12.08 12.82 -11.86
CA ASP A 202 -10.91 13.68 -12.01
C ASP A 202 -9.83 13.28 -11.01
N CYS A 203 -8.55 13.46 -11.35
CA CYS A 203 -7.44 13.20 -10.45
C CYS A 203 -6.24 14.11 -10.74
N SER A 204 -5.46 14.37 -9.71
CA SER A 204 -4.19 15.08 -9.81
C SER A 204 -3.18 14.44 -8.87
N ILE A 205 -2.00 14.15 -9.41
CA ILE A 205 -0.87 13.60 -8.66
C ILE A 205 0.30 14.54 -8.88
N ASP A 206 0.85 15.05 -7.77
CA ASP A 206 1.95 15.97 -7.72
C ASP A 206 2.92 15.46 -6.64
N PHE A 207 3.83 14.59 -7.05
CA PHE A 207 4.83 13.94 -6.20
C PHE A 207 6.21 14.14 -6.76
N ASP A 208 7.13 14.61 -5.91
CA ASP A 208 8.56 14.50 -6.17
C ASP A 208 9.04 13.09 -5.78
N PHE A 209 8.90 12.17 -6.72
CA PHE A 209 9.26 10.78 -6.50
C PHE A 209 10.75 10.60 -6.22
N GLU A 210 11.61 11.41 -6.81
CA GLU A 210 13.06 11.34 -6.57
C GLU A 210 13.39 11.70 -5.12
N SER A 211 12.87 12.81 -4.64
CA SER A 211 13.09 13.26 -3.26
C SER A 211 12.51 12.30 -2.22
N LEU A 212 11.31 11.75 -2.48
CA LEU A 212 10.62 10.86 -1.55
C LEU A 212 11.18 9.44 -1.54
N TYR A 213 11.46 8.89 -2.73
CA TYR A 213 11.72 7.45 -2.90
C TYR A 213 13.10 7.14 -3.49
N GLY A 214 13.81 8.14 -3.99
CA GLY A 214 15.15 8.03 -4.57
C GLY A 214 15.18 8.09 -6.08
N THR A 215 16.38 8.31 -6.62
CA THR A 215 16.65 8.51 -8.06
C THR A 215 16.05 7.45 -9.00
N PRO A 216 15.97 6.14 -8.64
CA PRO A 216 15.36 5.15 -9.53
C PRO A 216 13.89 5.44 -9.88
N PHE A 217 13.19 6.21 -9.04
CA PHE A 217 11.76 6.51 -9.21
C PHE A 217 11.47 7.89 -9.82
N ARG A 218 12.51 8.65 -10.18
CA ARG A 218 12.38 10.00 -10.77
C ARG A 218 11.41 10.06 -11.94
N LEU A 219 11.47 9.08 -12.85
CA LEU A 219 10.62 9.04 -14.04
C LEU A 219 9.10 9.04 -13.72
N LEU A 220 8.69 8.59 -12.52
CA LEU A 220 7.30 8.60 -12.12
C LEU A 220 6.74 10.03 -11.95
N SER A 221 7.59 11.03 -11.72
CA SER A 221 7.19 12.45 -11.69
C SER A 221 6.85 13.01 -13.08
N GLU A 222 7.37 12.38 -14.14
CA GLU A 222 7.29 12.87 -15.52
C GLU A 222 6.17 12.20 -16.32
N ILE A 223 5.60 11.11 -15.80
CA ILE A 223 4.58 10.32 -16.50
C ILE A 223 3.23 10.36 -15.75
N LYS A 224 2.16 10.17 -16.49
CA LYS A 224 0.83 10.03 -15.90
C LYS A 224 0.62 8.59 -15.42
N PRO A 225 -0.14 8.38 -14.32
CA PRO A 225 -0.51 7.02 -13.92
C PRO A 225 -1.34 6.34 -15.02
N THR A 226 -1.11 5.04 -15.18
CA THR A 226 -1.88 4.20 -16.11
C THR A 226 -3.33 4.04 -15.64
N SER A 227 -3.56 4.03 -14.33
CA SER A 227 -4.89 4.05 -13.73
C SER A 227 -4.88 4.70 -12.35
N VAL A 228 -6.01 5.26 -11.96
CA VAL A 228 -6.26 5.75 -10.60
C VAL A 228 -7.51 5.08 -10.08
N LEU A 229 -7.43 4.48 -8.88
CA LEU A 229 -8.50 3.72 -8.27
C LEU A 229 -8.84 4.29 -6.90
N TYR A 230 -10.10 4.19 -6.53
CA TYR A 230 -10.55 4.49 -5.18
C TYR A 230 -11.37 3.34 -4.60
N CYS A 231 -11.07 2.99 -3.34
CA CYS A 231 -11.84 2.05 -2.55
C CYS A 231 -12.27 2.72 -1.23
N LYS A 232 -13.51 2.45 -0.81
CA LYS A 232 -14.00 2.93 0.49
C LYS A 232 -13.18 2.34 1.63
N GLY A 233 -12.72 1.08 1.46
CA GLY A 233 -11.99 0.32 2.47
C GLY A 233 -12.90 -0.48 3.40
N SER A 234 -12.28 -1.04 4.43
CA SER A 234 -12.91 -1.94 5.41
C SER A 234 -12.06 -2.08 6.67
N ASP A 235 -12.55 -2.86 7.63
CA ASP A 235 -11.73 -3.47 8.67
C ASP A 235 -10.65 -4.38 8.07
N ILE A 236 -9.48 -4.40 8.71
CA ILE A 236 -8.34 -5.25 8.33
C ILE A 236 -7.68 -5.86 9.56
N THR A 237 -6.98 -6.98 9.34
CA THR A 237 -6.05 -7.52 10.32
C THR A 237 -4.71 -7.83 9.67
N VAL A 238 -3.63 -7.46 10.35
CA VAL A 238 -2.26 -7.83 9.99
C VAL A 238 -1.76 -8.88 10.99
N HIS A 239 -1.29 -10.00 10.48
CA HIS A 239 -0.78 -11.11 11.27
C HIS A 239 0.73 -10.99 11.46
N LEU A 240 1.26 -11.57 12.55
CA LEU A 240 2.70 -11.59 12.78
C LEU A 240 3.46 -12.20 11.60
N GLY A 241 4.54 -11.54 11.23
CA GLY A 241 5.43 -11.98 10.17
C GLY A 241 6.25 -13.23 10.56
N THR A 242 6.65 -13.98 9.56
CA THR A 242 7.58 -15.11 9.70
C THR A 242 8.68 -15.03 8.67
N LYS A 243 9.91 -15.40 9.04
CA LYS A 243 11.00 -15.56 8.08
C LYS A 243 10.71 -16.73 7.15
N VAL A 244 10.98 -16.57 5.84
CA VAL A 244 10.58 -17.52 4.79
C VAL A 244 11.64 -17.85 3.76
N SER A 245 12.83 -17.32 3.87
CA SER A 245 14.01 -17.68 3.06
C SER A 245 14.91 -18.61 3.84
#